data_8f6ac5bf8c429920aa30e160a2331f67
#
_entry.id   8f6ac5bf8c429920aa30e160a2331f67
#
_cell.length_a   1.000
_cell.length_b   1.000
_cell.length_c   1.000
_cell.angle_alpha   90.00
_cell.angle_beta   90.00
_cell.angle_gamma   90.00
#
_symmetry.space_group_name_H-M   'P 1'
#
loop_
_entity.id
_entity.type
_entity.pdbx_description
1 polymer ?
#
loop_
_entity_poly.entity_id
_entity_poly.type
_entity_poly.pdbx_seq_one_letter_code
_entity_poly.pdbx_strand_id
1 'polypeptide(L)'
;MPELLLLRDLPRYEMLQEKAKRYPDLDAGAVEATLVLLRVASDVLEGMDAHFARNGISQGRYLALMMLDRPCTQSGMLPSELADKLGVTRATVTGLLDGLEKDALISREMHPEDRRAFCIQLTEKGREFLAQLLPDHYRRIAGLMAHLDGDERRQLVALLAKVAQGKGALRDPGWTPQHA
;
A
#
# COMPACT_ATOMS: atom_id res chain seq x y z
N MET A 1 12.03 -0.39 4.65
CA MET A 1 11.58 -1.62 3.96
C MET A 1 12.81 -2.46 3.64
N PRO A 2 12.80 -3.79 3.77
CA PRO A 2 13.91 -4.58 3.23
C PRO A 2 13.98 -4.29 1.73
N GLU A 3 15.20 -4.10 1.24
CA GLU A 3 15.46 -3.88 -0.18
C GLU A 3 14.96 -5.10 -0.97
N LEU A 4 14.01 -4.89 -1.87
CA LEU A 4 13.43 -5.98 -2.66
C LEU A 4 14.44 -6.33 -3.76
N LEU A 5 15.16 -7.43 -3.60
CA LEU A 5 16.06 -7.92 -4.63
C LEU A 5 15.22 -8.47 -5.79
N LEU A 6 15.11 -7.69 -6.84
CA LEU A 6 14.41 -8.05 -8.08
C LEU A 6 15.42 -8.18 -9.22
N LEU A 7 15.12 -9.09 -10.15
CA LEU A 7 15.89 -9.19 -11.39
C LEU A 7 15.77 -7.88 -12.17
N ARG A 8 16.89 -7.31 -12.60
CA ARG A 8 16.91 -6.11 -13.43
C ARG A 8 16.23 -6.38 -14.78
N ASP A 9 16.54 -7.54 -15.37
CA ASP A 9 15.94 -8.02 -16.60
C ASP A 9 15.07 -9.24 -16.28
N LEU A 10 13.79 -9.17 -16.62
CA LEU A 10 12.88 -10.30 -16.46
C LEU A 10 13.23 -11.40 -17.46
N PRO A 11 13.17 -12.68 -17.07
CA PRO A 11 13.39 -13.79 -18.00
C PRO A 11 12.30 -13.75 -19.07
N ARG A 12 12.70 -14.00 -20.32
CA ARG A 12 11.73 -14.15 -21.42
C ARG A 12 10.88 -15.39 -21.21
N TYR A 13 9.65 -15.35 -21.67
CA TYR A 13 8.70 -16.46 -21.54
C TYR A 13 9.25 -17.79 -22.11
N GLU A 14 9.97 -17.73 -23.26
CA GLU A 14 10.61 -18.88 -23.88
C GLU A 14 11.65 -19.54 -22.97
N MET A 15 12.40 -18.74 -22.18
CA MET A 15 13.36 -19.29 -21.22
C MET A 15 12.65 -20.00 -20.06
N LEU A 16 11.49 -19.53 -19.66
CA LEU A 16 10.68 -20.19 -18.63
C LEU A 16 10.07 -21.51 -19.17
N GLN A 17 9.64 -21.53 -20.41
CA GLN A 17 9.18 -22.75 -21.09
C GLN A 17 10.29 -23.81 -21.18
N GLU A 18 11.52 -23.42 -21.54
CA GLU A 18 12.66 -24.36 -21.54
C GLU A 18 12.95 -24.92 -20.14
N LYS A 19 12.87 -24.08 -19.09
CA LYS A 19 13.00 -24.55 -17.71
C LYS A 19 11.88 -25.50 -17.29
N ALA A 20 10.65 -25.30 -17.76
CA ALA A 20 9.51 -26.16 -17.47
C ALA A 20 9.73 -27.61 -17.97
N LYS A 21 10.50 -27.81 -19.04
CA LYS A 21 10.89 -29.16 -19.49
C LYS A 21 11.70 -29.94 -18.43
N ARG A 22 12.46 -29.23 -17.61
CA ARG A 22 13.29 -29.81 -16.52
C ARG A 22 12.56 -29.85 -15.18
N TYR A 23 11.62 -28.94 -14.95
CA TYR A 23 10.86 -28.80 -13.71
C TYR A 23 9.38 -28.87 -14.02
N PRO A 24 8.76 -30.07 -13.93
CA PRO A 24 7.35 -30.27 -14.33
C PRO A 24 6.32 -29.41 -13.59
N ASP A 25 6.65 -29.00 -12.34
CA ASP A 25 5.77 -28.15 -11.52
C ASP A 25 5.89 -26.66 -11.88
N LEU A 26 6.76 -26.28 -12.84
CA LEU A 26 6.95 -24.91 -13.25
C LEU A 26 5.88 -24.51 -14.27
N ASP A 27 4.92 -23.68 -13.84
CA ASP A 27 4.03 -22.94 -14.73
C ASP A 27 4.71 -21.66 -15.22
N ALA A 28 5.12 -21.63 -16.48
CA ALA A 28 5.84 -20.51 -17.08
C ALA A 28 5.02 -19.21 -17.03
N GLY A 29 3.70 -19.29 -17.25
CA GLY A 29 2.79 -18.13 -17.22
C GLY A 29 2.61 -17.59 -15.81
N ALA A 30 2.46 -18.47 -14.81
CA ALA A 30 2.33 -18.06 -13.43
C ALA A 30 3.63 -17.38 -12.92
N VAL A 31 4.80 -17.92 -13.30
CA VAL A 31 6.10 -17.32 -12.93
C VAL A 31 6.28 -15.97 -13.60
N GLU A 32 6.02 -15.85 -14.90
CA GLU A 32 6.12 -14.59 -15.63
C GLU A 32 5.21 -13.52 -15.01
N ALA A 33 3.92 -13.85 -14.84
CA ALA A 33 2.94 -12.92 -14.24
C ALA A 33 3.37 -12.45 -12.84
N THR A 34 3.90 -13.36 -12.02
CA THR A 34 4.40 -13.03 -10.68
C THR A 34 5.60 -12.08 -10.74
N LEU A 35 6.56 -12.35 -11.62
CA LEU A 35 7.76 -11.50 -11.77
C LEU A 35 7.41 -10.11 -12.29
N VAL A 36 6.52 -10.01 -13.28
CA VAL A 36 6.03 -8.72 -13.81
C VAL A 36 5.28 -7.95 -12.72
N LEU A 37 4.39 -8.61 -11.97
CA LEU A 37 3.66 -7.99 -10.86
C LEU A 37 4.61 -7.40 -9.82
N LEU A 38 5.61 -8.18 -9.38
CA LEU A 38 6.60 -7.73 -8.39
C LEU A 38 7.44 -6.55 -8.90
N ARG A 39 7.86 -6.59 -10.17
CA ARG A 39 8.63 -5.51 -10.78
C ARG A 39 7.79 -4.23 -10.82
N VAL A 40 6.59 -4.28 -11.39
CA VAL A 40 5.71 -3.11 -11.51
C VAL A 40 5.36 -2.56 -10.12
N ALA A 41 5.06 -3.44 -9.15
CA ALA A 41 4.77 -3.00 -7.79
C ALA A 41 5.97 -2.26 -7.15
N SER A 42 7.20 -2.78 -7.35
CA SER A 42 8.41 -2.13 -6.85
C SER A 42 8.62 -0.75 -7.47
N ASP A 43 8.52 -0.63 -8.80
CA ASP A 43 8.72 0.63 -9.52
C ASP A 43 7.67 1.68 -9.11
N VAL A 44 6.42 1.25 -8.91
CA VAL A 44 5.34 2.11 -8.42
C VAL A 44 5.61 2.58 -6.99
N LEU A 45 6.00 1.68 -6.08
CA LEU A 45 6.31 2.03 -4.69
C LEU A 45 7.50 3.00 -4.61
N GLU A 46 8.56 2.78 -5.37
CA GLU A 46 9.71 3.70 -5.45
C GLU A 46 9.28 5.10 -5.94
N GLY A 47 8.47 5.14 -6.99
CA GLY A 47 7.92 6.40 -7.51
C GLY A 47 7.03 7.13 -6.51
N MET A 48 6.22 6.40 -5.74
CA MET A 48 5.39 6.95 -4.67
C MET A 48 6.23 7.48 -3.51
N ASP A 49 7.23 6.73 -3.07
CA ASP A 49 8.15 7.16 -2.00
C ASP A 49 8.89 8.44 -2.40
N ALA A 50 9.40 8.51 -3.63
CA ALA A 50 10.03 9.71 -4.16
C ALA A 50 9.06 10.90 -4.25
N HIS A 51 7.79 10.66 -4.61
CA HIS A 51 6.76 11.70 -4.63
C HIS A 51 6.47 12.24 -3.24
N PHE A 52 6.26 11.38 -2.24
CA PHE A 52 5.99 11.79 -0.87
C PHE A 52 7.20 12.49 -0.24
N ALA A 53 8.42 11.99 -0.46
CA ALA A 53 9.65 12.61 0.04
C ALA A 53 9.82 14.05 -0.45
N ARG A 54 9.51 14.36 -1.72
CA ARG A 54 9.52 15.73 -2.27
C ARG A 54 8.53 16.68 -1.57
N ASN A 55 7.47 16.10 -0.99
CA ASN A 55 6.47 16.85 -0.23
C ASN A 55 6.73 16.84 1.29
N GLY A 56 7.90 16.36 1.72
CA GLY A 56 8.29 16.36 3.14
C GLY A 56 7.55 15.33 4.01
N ILE A 57 6.92 14.33 3.42
CA ILE A 57 6.15 13.32 4.14
C ILE A 57 6.55 11.90 3.69
N SER A 58 6.44 10.90 4.57
CA SER A 58 6.56 9.51 4.18
C SER A 58 5.20 8.93 3.77
N GLN A 59 5.21 7.86 2.96
CA GLN A 59 3.98 7.15 2.58
C GLN A 59 3.15 6.73 3.81
N GLY A 60 3.79 6.21 4.86
CA GLY A 60 3.08 5.80 6.09
C GLY A 60 2.38 6.98 6.79
N ARG A 61 3.03 8.14 6.87
CA ARG A 61 2.43 9.36 7.42
C ARG A 61 1.29 9.88 6.54
N TYR A 62 1.46 9.85 5.21
CA TYR A 62 0.40 10.19 4.27
C TYR A 62 -0.83 9.31 4.46
N LEU A 63 -0.66 7.98 4.53
CA LEU A 63 -1.77 7.05 4.75
C LEU A 63 -2.46 7.30 6.09
N ALA A 64 -1.72 7.63 7.15
CA ALA A 64 -2.30 7.99 8.43
C ALA A 64 -3.17 9.25 8.32
N LEU A 65 -2.70 10.32 7.66
CA LEU A 65 -3.51 11.53 7.41
C LEU A 65 -4.77 11.21 6.61
N MET A 66 -4.67 10.39 5.55
CA MET A 66 -5.81 9.99 4.73
C MET A 66 -6.86 9.17 5.52
N MET A 67 -6.44 8.37 6.51
CA MET A 67 -7.36 7.66 7.38
C MET A 67 -8.10 8.61 8.35
N LEU A 68 -7.46 9.71 8.72
CA LEU A 68 -8.03 10.74 9.59
C LEU A 68 -8.90 11.76 8.83
N ASP A 69 -8.69 11.92 7.52
CA ASP A 69 -9.46 12.81 6.65
C ASP A 69 -10.81 12.18 6.26
N ARG A 70 -11.67 11.98 7.26
CA ARG A 70 -13.02 11.43 7.05
C ARG A 70 -14.08 12.37 7.59
N PRO A 71 -15.18 12.58 6.85
CA PRO A 71 -16.23 13.54 7.23
C PRO A 71 -17.06 13.13 8.47
N CYS A 72 -16.84 11.96 9.07
CA CYS A 72 -17.82 11.34 9.99
C CYS A 72 -17.33 11.08 11.43
N THR A 73 -16.20 11.58 11.89
CA THR A 73 -15.82 11.34 13.28
C THR A 73 -15.56 12.65 14.01
N GLN A 74 -16.60 13.22 14.63
CA GLN A 74 -16.45 14.32 15.62
C GLN A 74 -15.58 13.90 16.81
N SER A 75 -15.35 12.59 17.02
CA SER A 75 -14.57 12.05 18.14
C SER A 75 -13.13 11.65 17.78
N GLY A 76 -12.69 11.83 16.53
CA GLY A 76 -11.34 11.38 16.10
C GLY A 76 -11.22 9.85 15.96
N MET A 77 -10.00 9.34 15.84
CA MET A 77 -9.69 7.92 15.70
C MET A 77 -8.70 7.46 16.79
N LEU A 78 -8.91 6.28 17.35
CA LEU A 78 -7.96 5.70 18.32
C LEU A 78 -6.67 5.23 17.57
N PRO A 79 -5.49 5.33 18.18
CA PRO A 79 -4.26 4.78 17.60
C PRO A 79 -4.34 3.29 17.27
N SER A 80 -5.07 2.51 18.07
CA SER A 80 -5.28 1.08 17.81
C SER A 80 -6.11 0.83 16.54
N GLU A 81 -7.17 1.61 16.33
CA GLU A 81 -7.99 1.53 15.12
C GLU A 81 -7.17 1.91 13.87
N LEU A 82 -6.31 2.92 14.01
CA LEU A 82 -5.41 3.32 12.92
C LEU A 82 -4.41 2.21 12.60
N ALA A 83 -3.86 1.52 13.62
CA ALA A 83 -2.96 0.37 13.43
C ALA A 83 -3.65 -0.77 12.68
N ASP A 84 -4.86 -1.12 13.08
CA ASP A 84 -5.66 -2.18 12.45
C ASP A 84 -5.98 -1.82 10.99
N LYS A 85 -6.37 -0.56 10.73
CA LYS A 85 -6.69 -0.10 9.35
C LYS A 85 -5.48 -0.04 8.44
N LEU A 86 -4.30 0.33 8.96
CA LEU A 86 -3.06 0.38 8.21
C LEU A 86 -2.37 -1.00 8.10
N GLY A 87 -2.81 -1.99 8.88
CA GLY A 87 -2.20 -3.32 8.91
C GLY A 87 -0.78 -3.33 9.46
N VAL A 88 -0.47 -2.42 10.40
CA VAL A 88 0.87 -2.27 11.00
C VAL A 88 0.82 -2.42 12.52
N THR A 89 1.99 -2.52 13.17
CA THR A 89 2.07 -2.63 14.63
C THR A 89 1.70 -1.31 15.31
N ARG A 90 1.23 -1.38 16.57
CA ARG A 90 0.98 -0.19 17.40
C ARG A 90 2.22 0.68 17.57
N ALA A 91 3.41 0.06 17.69
CA ALA A 91 4.69 0.78 17.78
C ALA A 91 4.97 1.60 16.51
N THR A 92 4.70 1.02 15.33
CA THR A 92 4.82 1.73 14.05
C THR A 92 3.90 2.95 14.01
N VAL A 93 2.62 2.77 14.40
CA VAL A 93 1.65 3.89 14.44
C VAL A 93 2.10 4.98 15.41
N THR A 94 2.59 4.62 16.60
CA THR A 94 3.11 5.61 17.57
C THR A 94 4.18 6.48 16.90
N GLY A 95 5.17 5.88 16.24
CA GLY A 95 6.22 6.64 15.55
C GLY A 95 5.71 7.54 14.41
N LEU A 96 4.68 7.06 13.65
CA LEU A 96 4.04 7.88 12.62
C LEU A 96 3.33 9.09 13.24
N LEU A 97 2.55 8.86 14.31
CA LEU A 97 1.78 9.91 14.99
C LEU A 97 2.68 10.93 15.69
N ASP A 98 3.75 10.51 16.35
CA ASP A 98 4.72 11.41 16.98
C ASP A 98 5.33 12.37 15.97
N GLY A 99 5.67 11.87 14.79
CA GLY A 99 6.15 12.71 13.71
C GLY A 99 5.10 13.67 13.15
N LEU A 100 3.86 13.22 12.96
CA LEU A 100 2.78 14.08 12.47
C LEU A 100 2.38 15.16 13.49
N GLU A 101 2.38 14.82 14.78
CA GLU A 101 2.11 15.77 15.86
C GLU A 101 3.23 16.81 16.00
N LYS A 102 4.50 16.40 15.89
CA LYS A 102 5.64 17.30 15.85
C LYS A 102 5.52 18.33 14.72
N ASP A 103 5.04 17.90 13.56
CA ASP A 103 4.80 18.77 12.40
C ASP A 103 3.48 19.54 12.52
N ALA A 104 2.73 19.37 13.64
CA ALA A 104 1.44 19.98 13.93
C ALA A 104 0.36 19.67 12.88
N LEU A 105 0.44 18.52 12.21
CA LEU A 105 -0.56 18.07 11.22
C LEU A 105 -1.72 17.32 11.89
N ILE A 106 -1.50 16.81 13.09
CA ILE A 106 -2.52 16.16 13.92
C ILE A 106 -2.48 16.71 15.35
N SER A 107 -3.57 16.49 16.09
CA SER A 107 -3.66 16.68 17.55
C SER A 107 -4.09 15.39 18.23
N ARG A 108 -3.70 15.24 19.51
CA ARG A 108 -4.19 14.21 20.42
C ARG A 108 -5.11 14.84 21.41
N GLU A 109 -6.36 14.40 21.45
CA GLU A 109 -7.38 14.87 22.36
C GLU A 109 -7.84 13.75 23.27
N MET A 110 -8.22 14.03 24.52
CA MET A 110 -8.80 13.00 25.38
C MET A 110 -10.11 12.50 24.78
N HIS A 111 -10.28 11.17 24.80
CA HIS A 111 -11.54 10.57 24.34
C HIS A 111 -12.70 11.05 25.22
N PRO A 112 -13.84 11.47 24.65
CA PRO A 112 -14.96 12.05 25.43
C PRO A 112 -15.50 11.11 26.50
N GLU A 113 -15.52 9.80 26.23
CA GLU A 113 -16.10 8.77 27.09
C GLU A 113 -15.08 7.97 27.93
N ASP A 114 -13.79 7.98 27.52
CA ASP A 114 -12.70 7.29 28.21
C ASP A 114 -11.48 8.19 28.40
N ARG A 115 -11.33 8.76 29.57
CA ARG A 115 -10.21 9.63 29.95
C ARG A 115 -8.83 8.96 29.91
N ARG A 116 -8.76 7.65 29.70
CA ARG A 116 -7.51 6.89 29.56
C ARG A 116 -7.09 6.73 28.08
N ALA A 117 -7.96 7.07 27.15
CA ALA A 117 -7.73 6.98 25.73
C ALA A 117 -7.57 8.37 25.10
N PHE A 118 -6.75 8.45 24.08
CA PHE A 118 -6.61 9.65 23.23
C PHE A 118 -7.13 9.35 21.84
N CYS A 119 -7.90 10.29 21.30
CA CYS A 119 -8.30 10.31 19.91
C CYS A 119 -7.37 11.19 19.09
N ILE A 120 -7.07 10.78 17.91
CA ILE A 120 -6.24 11.49 16.95
C ILE A 120 -7.15 12.20 15.95
N GLN A 121 -6.88 13.49 15.73
CA GLN A 121 -7.63 14.30 14.78
C GLN A 121 -6.67 15.08 13.86
N LEU A 122 -7.13 15.38 12.63
CA LEU A 122 -6.45 16.35 11.78
C LEU A 122 -6.59 17.76 12.37
N THR A 123 -5.49 18.48 12.40
CA THR A 123 -5.51 19.94 12.63
C THR A 123 -5.96 20.66 11.35
N GLU A 124 -6.20 21.96 11.45
CA GLU A 124 -6.43 22.79 10.25
C GLU A 124 -5.20 22.76 9.33
N LYS A 125 -4.00 22.86 9.89
CA LYS A 125 -2.75 22.72 9.13
C LYS A 125 -2.65 21.36 8.42
N GLY A 126 -3.12 20.26 9.06
CA GLY A 126 -3.16 18.95 8.43
C GLY A 126 -4.11 18.89 7.25
N ARG A 127 -5.28 19.54 7.36
CA ARG A 127 -6.24 19.65 6.24
C ARG A 127 -5.69 20.49 5.08
N GLU A 128 -5.08 21.62 5.38
CA GLU A 128 -4.41 22.46 4.39
C GLU A 128 -3.28 21.73 3.67
N PHE A 129 -2.47 20.99 4.43
CA PHE A 129 -1.40 20.15 3.86
C PHE A 129 -1.95 19.14 2.87
N LEU A 130 -3.00 18.41 3.24
CA LEU A 130 -3.67 17.46 2.32
C LEU A 130 -4.27 18.18 1.11
N ALA A 131 -4.92 19.32 1.29
CA ALA A 131 -5.50 20.09 0.19
C ALA A 131 -4.45 20.55 -0.83
N GLN A 132 -3.21 20.80 -0.41
CA GLN A 132 -2.10 21.13 -1.31
C GLN A 132 -1.49 19.90 -1.99
N LEU A 133 -1.36 18.79 -1.27
CA LEU A 133 -0.74 17.56 -1.76
C LEU A 133 -1.63 16.78 -2.73
N LEU A 134 -2.91 16.62 -2.40
CA LEU A 134 -3.82 15.68 -3.09
C LEU A 134 -4.05 15.99 -4.58
N PRO A 135 -4.15 17.24 -5.04
CA PRO A 135 -4.37 17.50 -6.48
C PRO A 135 -3.21 16.97 -7.36
N ASP A 136 -1.97 17.15 -6.93
CA ASP A 136 -0.80 16.61 -7.67
C ASP A 136 -0.71 15.09 -7.53
N HIS A 137 -0.97 14.57 -6.33
CA HIS A 137 -0.99 13.13 -6.09
C HIS A 137 -2.01 12.40 -6.98
N TYR A 138 -3.24 12.88 -7.06
CA TYR A 138 -4.28 12.27 -7.90
C TYR A 138 -3.97 12.38 -9.40
N ARG A 139 -3.38 13.50 -9.86
CA ARG A 139 -2.91 13.61 -11.24
C ARG A 139 -1.84 12.56 -11.58
N ARG A 140 -0.92 12.28 -10.64
CA ARG A 140 0.12 11.24 -10.84
C ARG A 140 -0.48 9.84 -10.86
N ILE A 141 -1.43 9.54 -9.99
CA ILE A 141 -2.17 8.26 -10.02
C ILE A 141 -2.93 8.11 -11.34
N ALA A 142 -3.60 9.17 -11.81
CA ALA A 142 -4.28 9.15 -13.10
C ALA A 142 -3.27 8.93 -14.25
N GLY A 143 -2.12 9.59 -14.21
CA GLY A 143 -1.03 9.41 -15.18
C GLY A 143 -0.47 8.00 -15.18
N LEU A 144 -0.28 7.38 -14.02
CA LEU A 144 0.14 5.98 -13.91
C LEU A 144 -0.81 5.02 -14.63
N MET A 145 -2.10 5.31 -14.60
CA MET A 145 -3.15 4.49 -15.21
C MET A 145 -3.60 4.99 -16.59
N ALA A 146 -2.90 5.95 -17.18
CA ALA A 146 -3.34 6.61 -18.42
C ALA A 146 -3.35 5.69 -19.65
N HIS A 147 -2.54 4.62 -19.64
CA HIS A 147 -2.48 3.63 -20.73
C HIS A 147 -3.59 2.58 -20.66
N LEU A 148 -4.40 2.59 -19.60
CA LEU A 148 -5.53 1.69 -19.43
C LEU A 148 -6.84 2.47 -19.58
N ASP A 149 -7.78 1.92 -20.34
CA ASP A 149 -9.15 2.44 -20.36
C ASP A 149 -9.93 2.06 -19.08
N GLY A 150 -11.21 2.44 -19.00
CA GLY A 150 -12.03 2.20 -17.81
C GLY A 150 -12.33 0.71 -17.58
N ASP A 151 -12.51 -0.07 -18.65
CA ASP A 151 -12.77 -1.50 -18.57
C ASP A 151 -11.51 -2.26 -18.18
N GLU A 152 -10.38 -1.93 -18.75
CA GLU A 152 -9.07 -2.50 -18.45
C GLU A 152 -8.68 -2.26 -16.99
N ARG A 153 -8.95 -1.06 -16.42
CA ARG A 153 -8.73 -0.79 -15.00
C ARG A 153 -9.61 -1.67 -14.10
N ARG A 154 -10.89 -1.86 -14.46
CA ARG A 154 -11.79 -2.76 -13.72
C ARG A 154 -11.31 -4.21 -13.80
N GLN A 155 -10.88 -4.64 -14.97
CA GLN A 155 -10.32 -5.98 -15.17
C GLN A 155 -9.04 -6.18 -14.36
N LEU A 156 -8.13 -5.21 -14.35
CA LEU A 156 -6.90 -5.25 -13.54
C LEU A 156 -7.24 -5.44 -12.05
N VAL A 157 -8.17 -4.66 -11.51
CA VAL A 157 -8.62 -4.78 -10.12
C VAL A 157 -9.16 -6.18 -9.84
N ALA A 158 -10.00 -6.72 -10.73
CA ALA A 158 -10.57 -8.06 -10.58
C ALA A 158 -9.49 -9.17 -10.62
N LEU A 159 -8.51 -9.05 -11.51
CA LEU A 159 -7.39 -9.99 -11.62
C LEU A 159 -6.49 -9.95 -10.39
N LEU A 160 -6.13 -8.75 -9.90
CA LEU A 160 -5.34 -8.60 -8.68
C LEU A 160 -6.07 -9.13 -7.44
N ALA A 161 -7.40 -8.98 -7.37
CA ALA A 161 -8.20 -9.57 -6.29
C ALA A 161 -8.16 -11.11 -6.31
N LYS A 162 -8.15 -11.74 -7.49
CA LYS A 162 -7.96 -13.20 -7.62
C LYS A 162 -6.56 -13.63 -7.18
N VAL A 163 -5.52 -12.91 -7.60
CA VAL A 163 -4.13 -13.18 -7.17
C VAL A 163 -4.01 -13.09 -5.64
N ALA A 164 -4.66 -12.11 -5.01
CA ALA A 164 -4.65 -11.93 -3.56
C ALA A 164 -5.27 -13.13 -2.81
N GLN A 165 -6.22 -13.87 -3.40
CA GLN A 165 -6.77 -15.09 -2.81
C GLN A 165 -5.73 -16.21 -2.72
N GLY A 166 -4.77 -16.26 -3.64
CA GLY A 166 -3.70 -17.25 -3.69
C GLY A 166 -2.54 -17.00 -2.72
N LYS A 167 -2.57 -15.93 -1.91
CA LYS A 167 -1.46 -15.57 -0.99
C LYS A 167 -1.09 -16.66 0.02
N GLY A 168 -2.01 -17.57 0.34
CA GLY A 168 -1.79 -18.70 1.22
C GLY A 168 -0.74 -19.67 0.67
N ALA A 169 -0.67 -19.84 -0.65
CA ALA A 169 0.29 -20.73 -1.29
C ALA A 169 1.76 -20.45 -0.95
N LEU A 170 2.11 -19.20 -0.67
CA LEU A 170 3.47 -18.78 -0.31
C LEU A 170 3.75 -18.81 1.20
N ARG A 171 2.73 -18.98 2.03
CA ARG A 171 2.83 -18.88 3.49
C ARG A 171 2.61 -20.19 4.22
N ASP A 172 1.86 -21.10 3.61
CA ASP A 172 1.51 -22.39 4.19
C ASP A 172 2.56 -23.45 3.80
N PRO A 173 3.36 -23.98 4.75
CA PRO A 173 4.34 -25.02 4.47
C PRO A 173 3.71 -26.34 3.96
N GLY A 174 2.43 -26.57 4.24
CA GLY A 174 1.69 -27.76 3.82
C GLY A 174 0.84 -27.53 2.56
N TRP A 175 0.97 -26.38 1.89
CA TRP A 175 0.15 -26.07 0.75
C TRP A 175 0.37 -27.05 -0.41
N THR A 176 -0.74 -27.56 -0.94
CA THR A 176 -0.75 -28.36 -2.16
C THR A 176 -1.70 -27.73 -3.17
N PRO A 177 -1.40 -27.77 -4.49
CA PRO A 177 -2.31 -27.27 -5.51
C PRO A 177 -3.67 -27.93 -5.37
N GLN A 178 -4.71 -27.13 -5.12
CA GLN A 178 -6.08 -27.60 -5.33
C GLN A 178 -6.28 -27.60 -6.85
N HIS A 179 -6.57 -28.75 -7.41
CA HIS A 179 -6.74 -28.93 -8.85
C HIS A 179 -7.60 -27.81 -9.45
N ALA A 180 -7.03 -27.11 -10.42
CA ALA A 180 -7.73 -26.14 -11.26
C ALA A 180 -8.66 -26.85 -12.23
#